data_9754b99f5b64a93f29a5dac3ecefc48c
#
_entry.id   9754b99f5b64a93f29a5dac3ecefc48c
#
_cell.length_a   1.000
_cell.length_b   1.000
_cell.length_c   1.000
_cell.angle_alpha   90.00
_cell.angle_beta   90.00
_cell.angle_gamma   90.00
#
_symmetry.space_group_name_H-M   'P 1'
#
loop_
_entity.id
_entity.type
_entity.pdbx_description
1 polymer ?
#
loop_
_entity_poly.entity_id
_entity_poly.type
_entity_poly.pdbx_seq_one_letter_code
_entity_poly.pdbx_strand_id
1 'polypeptide(L)'
;MKPNLNNTSLKISAGLVKQFPADRIPQIAFSGRSNVGKSSLINSLLSRKNLARVSGEPGKTITINFYDIDKKLYLVDLPGYGYAKRTFEDKKRWSALTDGFFTANKNIDSLRLVCQLIDSRTGPTEDDLDMLYY
;
A
#
# COMPACT_ATOMS: atom_id res chain seq x y z
N MET A 1 -0.95 -20.59 13.10
CA MET A 1 -0.80 -19.35 13.92
C MET A 1 -1.76 -18.29 13.41
N LYS A 2 -2.75 -17.93 14.22
CA LYS A 2 -3.74 -16.92 13.82
C LYS A 2 -3.38 -15.57 14.44
N PRO A 3 -3.14 -14.53 13.63
CA PRO A 3 -3.00 -13.17 14.15
C PRO A 3 -4.30 -12.70 14.80
N ASN A 4 -4.18 -12.01 15.92
CA ASN A 4 -5.34 -11.40 16.57
C ASN A 4 -5.62 -10.04 15.94
N LEU A 5 -6.69 -9.94 15.18
CA LEU A 5 -7.08 -8.71 14.48
C LEU A 5 -7.40 -7.54 15.42
N ASN A 6 -7.73 -7.83 16.67
CA ASN A 6 -7.97 -6.78 17.65
C ASN A 6 -6.69 -6.04 18.04
N ASN A 7 -5.53 -6.66 17.85
CA ASN A 7 -4.23 -6.05 18.11
C ASN A 7 -3.63 -5.50 16.82
N THR A 8 -4.29 -4.51 16.24
CA THR A 8 -3.93 -3.92 14.96
C THR A 8 -3.64 -2.43 15.13
N SER A 9 -2.54 -1.97 14.58
CA SER A 9 -2.17 -0.56 14.61
C SER A 9 -1.37 -0.17 13.37
N LEU A 10 -1.36 1.12 13.07
CA LEU A 10 -0.47 1.66 12.04
C LEU A 10 0.95 1.66 12.61
N LYS A 11 1.84 0.86 12.01
CA LYS A 11 3.24 0.81 12.41
C LYS A 11 3.99 2.05 11.96
N ILE A 12 3.86 2.40 10.68
CA ILE A 12 4.53 3.55 10.10
C ILE A 12 3.89 3.93 8.77
N SER A 13 3.88 5.24 8.50
CA SER A 13 3.60 5.80 7.18
C SER A 13 4.95 6.21 6.59
N ALA A 14 5.51 5.35 5.74
CA ALA A 14 6.86 5.55 5.21
C ALA A 14 6.83 6.44 3.98
N GLY A 15 7.51 7.57 4.04
CA GLY A 15 7.71 8.46 2.90
C GLY A 15 9.05 8.24 2.20
N LEU A 16 9.94 7.46 2.81
CA LEU A 16 11.27 7.15 2.30
C LEU A 16 11.54 5.66 2.48
N VAL A 17 12.30 5.08 1.56
CA VAL A 17 12.68 3.66 1.61
C VAL A 17 13.35 3.29 2.93
N LYS A 18 14.19 4.16 3.47
CA LYS A 18 14.90 3.90 4.73
C LYS A 18 13.96 3.76 5.92
N GLN A 19 12.70 4.17 5.80
CA GLN A 19 11.71 4.09 6.86
C GLN A 19 10.95 2.76 6.88
N PHE A 20 11.16 1.90 5.87
CA PHE A 20 10.50 0.60 5.83
C PHE A 20 10.91 -0.24 7.04
N PRO A 21 9.98 -1.01 7.64
CA PRO A 21 10.31 -1.87 8.77
C PRO A 21 11.46 -2.83 8.42
N ALA A 22 12.38 -3.01 9.34
CA ALA A 22 13.56 -3.86 9.14
C ALA A 22 13.40 -5.27 9.72
N ASP A 23 12.24 -5.59 10.27
CA ASP A 23 11.95 -6.92 10.79
C ASP A 23 11.57 -7.89 9.68
N ARG A 24 11.40 -9.16 10.03
CA ARG A 24 11.06 -10.21 9.07
C ARG A 24 9.60 -10.65 9.14
N ILE A 25 8.74 -9.79 9.65
CA ILE A 25 7.32 -10.08 9.72
C ILE A 25 6.77 -10.19 8.29
N PRO A 26 6.02 -11.27 7.98
CA PRO A 26 5.44 -11.44 6.64
C PRO A 26 4.56 -10.26 6.24
N GLN A 27 4.58 -9.92 4.96
CA GLN A 27 3.86 -8.77 4.41
C GLN A 27 2.89 -9.19 3.32
N ILE A 28 1.71 -8.60 3.31
CA ILE A 28 0.75 -8.68 2.22
C ILE A 28 0.51 -7.25 1.74
N ALA A 29 0.86 -6.97 0.49
CA ALA A 29 0.75 -5.62 -0.07
C ALA A 29 -0.53 -5.47 -0.89
N PHE A 30 -1.11 -4.29 -0.84
CA PHE A 30 -2.29 -3.92 -1.61
C PHE A 30 -1.96 -2.76 -2.52
N SER A 31 -2.25 -2.91 -3.81
CA SER A 31 -2.09 -1.84 -4.79
C SER A 31 -3.40 -1.63 -5.55
N GLY A 32 -3.54 -0.47 -6.16
CA GLY A 32 -4.73 -0.15 -6.93
C GLY A 32 -4.72 1.31 -7.34
N ARG A 33 -5.57 1.64 -8.32
CA ARG A 33 -5.77 3.02 -8.73
C ARG A 33 -6.35 3.83 -7.58
N SER A 34 -6.10 5.14 -7.61
CA SER A 34 -6.76 6.06 -6.68
C SER A 34 -8.28 5.87 -6.77
N ASN A 35 -8.92 5.82 -5.62
CA ASN A 35 -10.38 5.67 -5.49
C ASN A 35 -10.95 4.30 -5.94
N VAL A 36 -10.12 3.27 -6.04
CA VAL A 36 -10.61 1.91 -6.37
C VAL A 36 -11.28 1.21 -5.20
N GLY A 37 -11.16 1.77 -3.99
CA GLY A 37 -11.73 1.15 -2.77
C GLY A 37 -10.72 0.40 -1.92
N LYS A 38 -9.42 0.64 -2.15
CA LYS A 38 -8.34 -0.04 -1.44
C LYS A 38 -8.40 0.20 0.08
N SER A 39 -8.56 1.44 0.52
CA SER A 39 -8.66 1.78 1.94
C SER A 39 -9.89 1.15 2.58
N SER A 40 -11.01 1.14 1.89
CA SER A 40 -12.24 0.49 2.36
C SER A 40 -12.04 -1.01 2.54
N LEU A 41 -11.36 -1.66 1.61
CA LEU A 41 -11.05 -3.08 1.71
C LEU A 41 -10.14 -3.37 2.92
N ILE A 42 -9.08 -2.58 3.08
CA ILE A 42 -8.15 -2.75 4.19
C ILE A 42 -8.88 -2.58 5.53
N ASN A 43 -9.70 -1.52 5.67
CA ASN A 43 -10.47 -1.29 6.87
C ASN A 43 -11.43 -2.46 7.16
N SER A 44 -12.05 -3.00 6.13
CA SER A 44 -12.95 -4.14 6.26
C SER A 44 -12.20 -5.40 6.73
N LEU A 45 -11.04 -5.69 6.13
CA LEU A 45 -10.23 -6.83 6.52
C LEU A 45 -9.75 -6.74 7.97
N LEU A 46 -9.46 -5.52 8.42
CA LEU A 46 -8.97 -5.27 9.79
C LEU A 46 -10.11 -5.08 10.78
N SER A 47 -11.36 -5.10 10.33
CA SER A 47 -12.54 -4.82 11.15
C SER A 47 -12.45 -3.46 11.83
N ARG A 48 -11.91 -2.47 11.13
CA ARG A 48 -11.74 -1.09 11.60
C ARG A 48 -12.47 -0.14 10.66
N LYS A 49 -12.97 0.99 11.19
CA LYS A 49 -13.73 1.94 10.37
C LYS A 49 -12.86 2.95 9.64
N ASN A 50 -11.79 3.43 10.27
CA ASN A 50 -11.01 4.54 9.75
C ASN A 50 -9.50 4.40 9.95
N LEU A 51 -9.01 3.17 10.07
CA LEU A 51 -7.58 2.95 10.26
C LEU A 51 -6.81 3.29 8.99
N ALA A 52 -7.25 2.75 7.85
CA ALA A 52 -6.73 3.15 6.55
C ALA A 52 -7.56 4.32 6.03
N ARG A 53 -6.91 5.41 5.66
CA ARG A 53 -7.60 6.62 5.20
C ARG A 53 -7.78 6.61 3.70
N VAL A 54 -8.94 7.07 3.26
CA VAL A 54 -9.15 7.33 1.84
C VAL A 54 -8.27 8.51 1.46
N SER A 55 -7.23 8.25 0.68
CA SER A 55 -6.34 9.28 0.16
C SER A 55 -6.67 9.48 -1.32
N GLY A 56 -6.95 10.67 -1.72
CA GLY A 56 -7.27 10.97 -3.11
C GLY A 56 -7.10 12.42 -3.43
N GLU A 57 -6.75 13.23 -2.44
CA GLU A 57 -6.58 14.66 -2.65
C GLU A 57 -5.15 14.99 -3.08
N PRO A 58 -5.00 15.79 -4.16
CA PRO A 58 -3.68 16.29 -4.56
C PRO A 58 -3.01 17.05 -3.42
N GLY A 59 -1.70 16.92 -3.31
CA GLY A 59 -0.93 17.65 -2.31
C GLY A 59 -0.77 16.95 -0.98
N LYS A 60 -1.41 15.80 -0.76
CA LYS A 60 -1.12 14.99 0.41
C LYS A 60 0.17 14.20 0.21
N THR A 61 0.91 14.02 1.30
CA THR A 61 2.17 13.28 1.26
C THR A 61 1.94 11.85 0.80
N ILE A 62 2.72 11.41 -0.18
CA ILE A 62 2.66 10.04 -0.67
C ILE A 62 3.47 9.17 0.28
N THR A 63 2.84 8.12 0.81
CA THR A 63 3.47 7.19 1.75
C THR A 63 3.07 5.76 1.45
N ILE A 64 3.89 4.82 1.92
CA ILE A 64 3.53 3.42 2.05
C ILE A 64 3.19 3.20 3.52
N ASN A 65 1.98 2.73 3.79
CA ASN A 65 1.50 2.54 5.16
C ASN A 65 1.60 1.07 5.54
N PHE A 66 2.25 0.81 6.67
CA PHE A 66 2.42 -0.54 7.21
C PHE A 66 1.52 -0.70 8.42
N TYR A 67 0.53 -1.59 8.33
CA TYR A 67 -0.39 -1.90 9.42
C TYR A 67 0.06 -3.19 10.08
N ASP A 68 0.39 -3.10 11.36
CA ASP A 68 0.87 -4.22 12.17
C ASP A 68 -0.35 -4.98 12.72
N ILE A 69 -0.42 -6.26 12.43
CA ILE A 69 -1.46 -7.14 12.98
C ILE A 69 -0.78 -8.11 13.93
N ASP A 70 -0.96 -7.87 15.23
CA ASP A 70 -0.53 -8.77 16.31
C ASP A 70 0.98 -9.12 16.24
N LYS A 71 1.78 -8.24 15.67
CA LYS A 71 3.23 -8.43 15.43
C LYS A 71 3.55 -9.69 14.64
N LYS A 72 2.59 -10.22 13.91
CA LYS A 72 2.72 -11.46 13.14
C LYS A 72 2.55 -11.26 11.65
N LEU A 73 1.96 -10.15 11.24
CA LEU A 73 1.66 -9.87 9.84
C LEU A 73 1.60 -8.35 9.62
N TYR A 74 2.11 -7.90 8.48
CA TYR A 74 1.87 -6.54 7.99
C TYR A 74 0.92 -6.57 6.82
N LEU A 75 -0.09 -5.71 6.85
CA LEU A 75 -0.76 -5.28 5.64
C LEU A 75 -0.07 -4.02 5.16
N VAL A 76 0.34 -4.00 3.91
CA VAL A 76 1.11 -2.89 3.33
C VAL A 76 0.23 -2.19 2.32
N ASP A 77 -0.13 -0.95 2.61
CA ASP A 77 -0.96 -0.13 1.73
C ASP A 77 -0.07 0.70 0.84
N LEU A 78 0.08 0.27 -0.42
CA LEU A 78 0.87 0.98 -1.41
C LEU A 78 0.10 2.22 -1.89
N PRO A 79 0.80 3.31 -2.26
CA PRO A 79 0.11 4.52 -2.70
C PRO A 79 -0.65 4.27 -4.01
N GLY A 80 -1.84 4.84 -4.10
CA GLY A 80 -2.67 4.72 -5.31
C GLY A 80 -2.01 5.38 -6.52
N TYR A 81 -2.34 4.89 -7.70
CA TYR A 81 -1.83 5.43 -8.97
C TYR A 81 -2.98 5.92 -9.85
N GLY A 82 -2.65 6.49 -11.00
CA GLY A 82 -3.65 6.91 -11.98
C GLY A 82 -4.44 8.17 -11.62
N TYR A 83 -3.95 8.97 -10.66
CA TYR A 83 -4.63 10.20 -10.27
C TYR A 83 -4.18 11.35 -11.19
N ALA A 84 -5.08 11.82 -12.07
CA ALA A 84 -4.76 12.79 -13.11
C ALA A 84 -4.29 14.15 -12.60
N LYS A 85 -4.68 14.54 -11.39
CA LYS A 85 -4.33 15.84 -10.82
C LYS A 85 -3.02 15.84 -10.04
N ARG A 86 -2.27 14.74 -10.01
CA ARG A 86 -0.98 14.71 -9.34
C ARG A 86 0.06 15.49 -10.12
N THR A 87 0.90 16.23 -9.40
CA THR A 87 2.00 16.97 -9.99
C THR A 87 3.10 16.03 -10.47
N PHE A 88 4.02 16.56 -11.27
CA PHE A 88 5.20 15.81 -11.69
C PHE A 88 6.04 15.37 -10.49
N GLU A 89 6.17 16.25 -9.48
CA GLU A 89 6.88 15.95 -8.24
C GLU A 89 6.24 14.77 -7.50
N ASP A 90 4.91 14.73 -7.41
CA ASP A 90 4.19 13.64 -6.77
C ASP A 90 4.37 12.33 -7.52
N LYS A 91 4.33 12.36 -8.85
CA LYS A 91 4.57 11.17 -9.67
C LYS A 91 5.98 10.63 -9.46
N LYS A 92 6.94 11.51 -9.32
CA LYS A 92 8.34 11.17 -9.05
C LYS A 92 8.49 10.49 -7.70
N ARG A 93 7.84 11.03 -6.67
CA ARG A 93 7.83 10.44 -5.33
C ARG A 93 7.16 9.07 -5.33
N TRP A 94 6.03 8.97 -6.02
CA TRP A 94 5.31 7.72 -6.14
C TRP A 94 6.22 6.64 -6.74
N SER A 95 6.86 6.96 -7.87
CA SER A 95 7.75 6.02 -8.56
C SER A 95 8.94 5.62 -7.69
N ALA A 96 9.61 6.59 -7.05
CA ALA A 96 10.76 6.31 -6.21
C ALA A 96 10.41 5.40 -5.04
N LEU A 97 9.27 5.66 -4.41
CA LEU A 97 8.84 4.91 -3.24
C LEU A 97 8.37 3.50 -3.62
N THR A 98 7.60 3.39 -4.69
CA THR A 98 7.07 2.11 -5.18
C THR A 98 8.18 1.23 -5.74
N ASP A 99 9.06 1.79 -6.57
CA ASP A 99 10.26 1.08 -7.04
C ASP A 99 11.10 0.61 -5.86
N GLY A 100 11.31 1.51 -4.89
CA GLY A 100 12.10 1.19 -3.71
C GLY A 100 11.51 0.04 -2.91
N PHE A 101 10.19 -0.04 -2.80
CA PHE A 101 9.53 -1.14 -2.10
C PHE A 101 9.83 -2.48 -2.76
N PHE A 102 9.76 -2.55 -4.08
CA PHE A 102 9.94 -3.81 -4.81
C PHE A 102 11.40 -4.14 -5.11
N THR A 103 12.28 -3.16 -5.26
CA THR A 103 13.66 -3.39 -5.74
C THR A 103 14.75 -3.05 -4.74
N ALA A 104 14.51 -2.13 -3.81
CA ALA A 104 15.51 -1.68 -2.84
C ALA A 104 15.12 -1.98 -1.39
N ASN A 105 14.01 -2.68 -1.17
CA ASN A 105 13.55 -3.06 0.15
C ASN A 105 14.39 -4.23 0.67
N LYS A 106 15.12 -4.02 1.75
CA LYS A 106 15.97 -5.06 2.35
C LYS A 106 15.19 -6.28 2.83
N ASN A 107 13.89 -6.12 3.07
CA ASN A 107 13.01 -7.17 3.56
C ASN A 107 12.03 -7.65 2.50
N ILE A 108 12.39 -7.52 1.21
CA ILE A 108 11.51 -7.95 0.11
C ILE A 108 11.15 -9.44 0.22
N ASP A 109 12.02 -10.25 0.81
CA ASP A 109 11.76 -11.67 1.01
C ASP A 109 10.60 -11.94 1.99
N SER A 110 10.25 -10.95 2.80
CA SER A 110 9.09 -11.03 3.70
C SER A 110 7.77 -10.75 2.98
N LEU A 111 7.82 -10.20 1.77
CA LEU A 111 6.63 -9.96 0.97
C LEU A 111 6.13 -11.29 0.41
N ARG A 112 4.93 -11.69 0.84
CA ARG A 112 4.35 -13.00 0.50
C ARG A 112 3.28 -12.93 -0.57
N LEU A 113 2.61 -11.79 -0.70
CA LEU A 113 1.49 -11.64 -1.62
C LEU A 113 1.31 -10.18 -1.97
N VAL A 114 0.99 -9.91 -3.21
CA VAL A 114 0.56 -8.58 -3.66
C VAL A 114 -0.85 -8.72 -4.22
N CYS A 115 -1.80 -8.00 -3.63
CA CYS A 115 -3.17 -7.96 -4.10
C CYS A 115 -3.38 -6.67 -4.88
N GLN A 116 -3.62 -6.77 -6.17
CA GLN A 116 -3.90 -5.62 -7.02
C GLN A 116 -5.41 -5.49 -7.22
N LEU A 117 -5.96 -4.36 -6.81
CA LEU A 117 -7.40 -4.10 -6.95
C LEU A 117 -7.68 -3.44 -8.29
N ILE A 118 -8.70 -3.98 -8.97
CA ILE A 118 -9.12 -3.50 -10.29
C ILE A 118 -10.60 -3.17 -10.22
N ASP A 119 -11.00 -2.02 -10.77
CA ASP A 119 -12.41 -1.64 -10.85
C ASP A 119 -13.13 -2.53 -11.88
N SER A 120 -14.06 -3.35 -11.40
CA SER A 120 -14.77 -4.30 -12.27
C SER A 120 -15.67 -3.61 -13.31
N ARG A 121 -16.05 -2.36 -13.07
CA ARG A 121 -16.90 -1.61 -14.01
C ARG A 121 -16.14 -1.21 -15.27
N THR A 122 -14.85 -0.92 -15.15
CA THR A 122 -14.01 -0.49 -16.28
C THR A 122 -13.07 -1.58 -16.77
N GLY A 123 -12.84 -2.62 -15.96
CA GLY A 123 -11.78 -3.57 -16.20
C GLY A 123 -10.41 -2.94 -15.97
N PRO A 124 -9.32 -3.67 -16.21
CA PRO A 124 -7.97 -3.15 -16.00
C PRO A 124 -7.65 -2.01 -16.95
N THR A 125 -7.07 -0.93 -16.42
CA THR A 125 -6.56 0.19 -17.17
C THR A 125 -5.10 -0.08 -17.58
N GLU A 126 -4.53 0.79 -18.43
CA GLU A 126 -3.11 0.71 -18.76
C GLU A 126 -2.23 0.82 -17.50
N ASP A 127 -2.60 1.73 -16.59
CA ASP A 127 -1.88 1.88 -15.32
C ASP A 127 -1.94 0.60 -14.49
N ASP A 128 -3.08 -0.10 -14.46
CA ASP A 128 -3.20 -1.38 -13.78
C ASP A 128 -2.25 -2.43 -14.38
N LEU A 129 -2.17 -2.49 -15.70
CA LEU A 129 -1.29 -3.42 -16.40
C LEU A 129 0.17 -3.08 -16.18
N ASP A 130 0.53 -1.81 -16.20
CA ASP A 130 1.89 -1.36 -15.92
C ASP A 130 2.31 -1.74 -14.51
N MET A 131 1.43 -1.57 -13.54
CA MET A 131 1.70 -1.92 -12.14
C MET A 131 1.95 -3.41 -11.96
N LEU A 132 1.29 -4.24 -12.75
CA LEU A 132 1.44 -5.71 -12.67
C LEU A 132 2.87 -6.16 -12.94
N TYR A 133 3.64 -5.39 -13.72
CA TYR A 133 5.01 -5.73 -14.10
C TYR A 133 6.08 -5.18 -13.16
N TYR A 134 5.69 -4.62 -12.05
CA TYR A 134 6.65 -4.20 -11.03
C TYR A 134 7.26 -5.45 -10.32
#